data_c77144775e52ed2fd0707497dce49586
#
_entry.id   c77144775e52ed2fd0707497dce49586
#
_cell.length_a   1.000
_cell.length_b   1.000
_cell.length_c   1.000
_cell.angle_alpha   90.00
_cell.angle_beta   90.00
_cell.angle_gamma   90.00
#
_symmetry.space_group_name_H-M   'P 1'
#
loop_
_entity.id
_entity.type
_entity.pdbx_description
1 polymer ?
#
loop_
_entity_poly.entity_id
_entity_poly.type
_entity_poly.pdbx_seq_one_letter_code
_entity_poly.pdbx_strand_id
1 'polypeptide(L)'
;MELREITGENYQQVLDLSTGAGQEKFVTANLYSLAHAWVFQKTARPYALYEGDEPVGFIMFDWRPEEKTAEIWRLMIDHRFQGKGNGRRAMELALEKIRRAGVFDRVQLYY
;
A
#
# COMPACT_ATOMS: atom_id res chain seq x y z
N MET A 1 -7.42 3.29 11.42
CA MET A 1 -6.94 2.93 10.06
C MET A 1 -6.66 1.44 9.98
N GLU A 2 -7.01 0.84 8.88
CA GLU A 2 -6.75 -0.58 8.69
C GLU A 2 -6.35 -0.88 7.25
N LEU A 3 -5.69 -2.01 7.07
CA LEU A 3 -5.35 -2.54 5.75
C LEU A 3 -6.48 -3.48 5.31
N ARG A 4 -6.92 -3.33 4.06
CA ARG A 4 -7.90 -4.25 3.47
C ARG A 4 -7.38 -4.73 2.12
N GLU A 5 -7.71 -5.96 1.79
CA GLU A 5 -7.37 -6.50 0.48
C GLU A 5 -8.09 -5.73 -0.62
N ILE A 6 -7.45 -5.66 -1.78
CA ILE A 6 -8.03 -5.02 -2.95
C ILE A 6 -8.79 -6.09 -3.72
N THR A 7 -10.07 -5.83 -3.97
CA THR A 7 -10.98 -6.78 -4.57
C THR A 7 -11.74 -6.13 -5.71
N GLY A 8 -12.58 -6.92 -6.39
CA GLY A 8 -13.46 -6.38 -7.42
C GLY A 8 -14.44 -5.35 -6.90
N GLU A 9 -14.68 -5.33 -5.59
CA GLU A 9 -15.62 -4.38 -4.99
C GLU A 9 -14.99 -3.01 -4.70
N ASN A 10 -13.67 -2.95 -4.46
CA ASN A 10 -13.04 -1.69 -4.07
C ASN A 10 -11.90 -1.22 -4.99
N TYR A 11 -11.49 -2.01 -5.98
CA TYR A 11 -10.31 -1.65 -6.78
C TYR A 11 -10.48 -0.32 -7.51
N GLN A 12 -11.68 0.00 -7.98
CA GLN A 12 -11.92 1.24 -8.70
C GLN A 12 -11.71 2.45 -7.79
N GLN A 13 -12.15 2.35 -6.55
CA GLN A 13 -11.94 3.42 -5.57
C GLN A 13 -10.46 3.63 -5.30
N VAL A 14 -9.68 2.54 -5.25
CA VAL A 14 -8.23 2.62 -5.08
C VAL A 14 -7.57 3.30 -6.27
N LEU A 15 -8.02 2.99 -7.50
CA LEU A 15 -7.48 3.64 -8.70
C LEU A 15 -7.79 5.13 -8.73
N ASP A 16 -8.89 5.55 -8.10
CA ASP A 16 -9.30 6.95 -8.09
C ASP A 16 -8.56 7.79 -7.04
N LEU A 17 -7.79 7.16 -6.16
CA LEU A 17 -6.99 7.89 -5.18
C LEU A 17 -5.86 8.64 -5.85
N SER A 18 -5.53 9.83 -5.33
CA SER A 18 -4.55 10.71 -5.94
C SER A 18 -3.83 11.55 -4.88
N THR A 19 -2.56 11.79 -5.06
CA THR A 19 -1.79 12.65 -4.15
C THR A 19 -1.96 14.15 -4.43
N GLY A 20 -2.76 14.53 -5.44
CA GLY A 20 -3.06 15.94 -5.73
C GLY A 20 -2.49 16.40 -7.05
N ALA A 21 -1.53 17.34 -7.03
CA ALA A 21 -0.93 17.89 -8.25
C ALA A 21 -0.39 16.77 -9.14
N GLY A 22 -0.74 16.78 -10.42
CA GLY A 22 -0.35 15.74 -11.35
C GLY A 22 -1.18 14.47 -11.20
N GLN A 23 -2.46 14.61 -10.93
CA GLN A 23 -3.39 13.51 -10.65
C GLN A 23 -3.34 12.37 -11.65
N GLU A 24 -3.24 12.67 -12.94
CA GLU A 24 -3.20 11.63 -13.96
C GLU A 24 -2.03 10.68 -13.78
N LYS A 25 -0.88 11.21 -13.37
CA LYS A 25 0.30 10.38 -13.12
C LYS A 25 0.11 9.44 -11.95
N PHE A 26 -0.59 9.89 -10.91
CA PHE A 26 -0.78 9.09 -9.70
C PHE A 26 -1.83 8.00 -9.89
N VAL A 27 -2.90 8.29 -10.59
CA VAL A 27 -3.86 7.27 -11.00
C VAL A 27 -3.14 6.20 -11.81
N THR A 28 -2.30 6.62 -12.75
CA THR A 28 -1.49 5.71 -13.54
C THR A 28 -0.54 4.90 -12.65
N ALA A 29 0.02 5.51 -11.61
CA ALA A 29 0.93 4.82 -10.69
C ALA A 29 0.23 3.70 -9.91
N ASN A 30 -0.99 3.93 -9.41
CA ASN A 30 -1.73 2.88 -8.73
C ASN A 30 -2.11 1.75 -9.69
N LEU A 31 -2.54 2.09 -10.89
CA LEU A 31 -2.83 1.11 -11.92
C LEU A 31 -1.58 0.30 -12.25
N TYR A 32 -0.46 0.98 -12.42
CA TYR A 32 0.82 0.32 -12.70
C TYR A 32 1.21 -0.64 -11.57
N SER A 33 1.04 -0.20 -10.33
CA SER A 33 1.36 -1.02 -9.16
C SER A 33 0.51 -2.29 -9.11
N LEU A 34 -0.78 -2.19 -9.41
CA LEU A 34 -1.65 -3.36 -9.43
C LEU A 34 -1.30 -4.31 -10.58
N ALA A 35 -0.90 -3.77 -11.73
CA ALA A 35 -0.43 -4.59 -12.83
C ALA A 35 0.87 -5.32 -12.44
N HIS A 36 1.78 -4.63 -11.77
CA HIS A 36 3.00 -5.23 -11.24
C HIS A 36 2.67 -6.36 -10.26
N ALA A 37 1.72 -6.12 -9.36
CA ALA A 37 1.30 -7.13 -8.38
C ALA A 37 0.72 -8.36 -9.05
N TRP A 38 0.03 -8.20 -10.15
CA TRP A 38 -0.49 -9.33 -10.91
C TRP A 38 0.64 -10.19 -11.48
N VAL A 39 1.67 -9.54 -12.05
CA VAL A 39 2.80 -10.25 -12.64
C VAL A 39 3.63 -10.96 -11.57
N PHE A 40 3.84 -10.32 -10.42
CA PHE A 40 4.68 -10.82 -9.34
C PHE A 40 3.86 -11.28 -8.14
N GLN A 41 2.80 -12.05 -8.39
CA GLN A 41 1.84 -12.47 -7.36
C GLN A 41 2.46 -13.20 -6.17
N LYS A 42 3.58 -13.86 -6.37
CA LYS A 42 4.20 -14.63 -5.29
C LYS A 42 4.73 -13.73 -4.18
N THR A 43 5.18 -12.54 -4.52
CA THR A 43 5.85 -11.65 -3.56
C THR A 43 5.10 -10.34 -3.33
N ALA A 44 4.40 -9.82 -4.34
CA ALA A 44 3.69 -8.54 -4.22
C ALA A 44 2.43 -8.70 -3.36
N ARG A 45 2.24 -7.76 -2.42
CA ARG A 45 1.09 -7.74 -1.51
C ARG A 45 0.51 -6.34 -1.47
N PRO A 46 -0.45 -6.04 -2.36
CA PRO A 46 -1.10 -4.74 -2.38
C PRO A 46 -2.27 -4.70 -1.40
N TYR A 47 -2.44 -3.55 -0.74
CA TYR A 47 -3.55 -3.32 0.18
C TYR A 47 -4.09 -1.92 0.03
N ALA A 48 -5.39 -1.77 0.27
CA ALA A 48 -6.01 -0.48 0.43
C ALA A 48 -5.93 -0.08 1.90
N LEU A 49 -5.69 1.20 2.14
CA LEU A 49 -5.71 1.79 3.48
C LEU A 49 -7.09 2.40 3.69
N TYR A 50 -7.77 2.00 4.74
CA TYR A 50 -9.12 2.44 5.05
C TYR A 50 -9.18 3.21 6.36
N GLU A 51 -10.00 4.25 6.37
CA GLU A 51 -10.43 4.92 7.59
C GLU A 51 -11.93 4.71 7.67
N GLY A 52 -12.39 3.86 8.61
CA GLY A 52 -13.78 3.41 8.60
C GLY A 52 -14.05 2.61 7.33
N ASP A 53 -15.04 3.02 6.58
CA ASP A 53 -15.41 2.36 5.32
C ASP A 53 -14.92 3.11 4.08
N GLU A 54 -14.03 4.09 4.28
CA GLU A 54 -13.54 4.90 3.17
C GLU A 54 -12.08 4.59 2.88
N PRO A 55 -11.73 4.27 1.62
CA PRO A 55 -10.34 4.11 1.24
C PRO A 55 -9.65 5.48 1.21
N VAL A 56 -8.50 5.58 1.88
CA VAL A 56 -7.76 6.83 2.02
C VAL A 56 -6.36 6.74 1.44
N GLY A 57 -5.90 5.54 1.10
CA GLY A 57 -4.57 5.36 0.58
C GLY A 57 -4.33 3.96 0.03
N PHE A 58 -3.11 3.73 -0.38
CA PHE A 58 -2.67 2.47 -0.98
C PHE A 58 -1.27 2.15 -0.48
N ILE A 59 -1.03 0.88 -0.20
CA ILE A 59 0.31 0.40 0.17
C ILE A 59 0.56 -0.93 -0.53
N MET A 60 1.80 -1.17 -0.94
CA MET A 60 2.19 -2.44 -1.52
C MET A 60 3.52 -2.89 -0.94
N PHE A 61 3.52 -4.12 -0.47
CA PHE A 61 4.73 -4.76 0.04
C PHE A 61 5.33 -5.68 -1.03
N ASP A 62 6.63 -5.88 -0.93
CA ASP A 62 7.32 -6.98 -1.57
C ASP A 62 7.74 -7.94 -0.46
N TRP A 63 7.15 -9.13 -0.46
CA TRP A 63 7.17 -10.07 0.67
C TRP A 63 8.11 -11.21 0.32
N ARG A 64 9.31 -11.20 0.89
CA ARG A 64 10.35 -12.19 0.57
C ARG A 64 10.80 -12.93 1.83
N PRO A 65 9.99 -13.86 2.34
CA PRO A 65 10.32 -14.58 3.59
C PRO A 65 11.58 -15.43 3.48
N GLU A 66 11.88 -15.97 2.31
CA GLU A 66 13.08 -16.77 2.10
C GLU A 66 14.35 -15.96 2.29
N GLU A 67 14.28 -14.67 2.04
CA GLU A 67 15.40 -13.73 2.25
C GLU A 67 15.26 -13.00 3.57
N LYS A 68 14.25 -13.35 4.38
CA LYS A 68 13.92 -12.70 5.64
C LYS A 68 13.76 -11.19 5.49
N THR A 69 13.27 -10.76 4.32
CA THR A 69 13.15 -9.35 3.98
C THR A 69 11.73 -9.03 3.56
N ALA A 70 11.20 -7.96 4.12
CA ALA A 70 9.95 -7.35 3.65
C ALA A 70 10.28 -5.94 3.17
N GLU A 71 9.75 -5.57 2.02
CA GLU A 71 9.97 -4.24 1.46
C GLU A 71 8.63 -3.52 1.37
N ILE A 72 8.61 -2.25 1.77
CA ILE A 72 7.48 -1.37 1.50
C ILE A 72 7.80 -0.70 0.18
N TRP A 73 7.13 -1.16 -0.87
CA TRP A 73 7.47 -0.78 -2.23
C TRP A 73 6.71 0.45 -2.69
N ARG A 74 5.46 0.61 -2.21
CA ARG A 74 4.62 1.77 -2.51
C ARG A 74 3.84 2.15 -1.27
N LEU A 75 3.68 3.44 -1.04
CA LEU A 75 2.80 3.97 -0.01
C LEU A 75 2.33 5.34 -0.48
N MET A 76 1.02 5.54 -0.54
CA MET A 76 0.47 6.85 -0.84
C MET A 76 -0.79 7.10 -0.02
N ILE A 77 -1.02 8.35 0.32
CA ILE A 77 -2.23 8.82 0.98
C ILE A 77 -2.92 9.79 0.01
N ASP A 78 -4.22 9.61 -0.19
CA ASP A 78 -5.00 10.49 -1.04
C ASP A 78 -4.91 11.94 -0.52
N HIS A 79 -4.86 12.90 -1.43
CA HIS A 79 -4.62 14.30 -1.09
C HIS A 79 -5.65 14.86 -0.10
N ARG A 80 -6.87 14.36 -0.12
CA ARG A 80 -7.92 14.81 0.81
C ARG A 80 -7.63 14.43 2.26
N PHE A 81 -6.75 13.48 2.47
CA PHE A 81 -6.46 12.92 3.79
C PHE A 81 -5.01 13.15 4.23
N GLN A 82 -4.25 13.94 3.48
CA GLN A 82 -2.89 14.29 3.86
C GLN A 82 -2.88 15.35 4.96
N GLY A 83 -1.76 15.44 5.66
CA GLY A 83 -1.59 16.44 6.71
C GLY A 83 -2.29 16.13 8.03
N LYS A 84 -2.80 14.91 8.18
CA LYS A 84 -3.56 14.46 9.36
C LYS A 84 -2.86 13.32 10.10
N GLY A 85 -1.61 13.04 9.78
CA GLY A 85 -0.87 11.95 10.38
C GLY A 85 -1.18 10.58 9.79
N ASN A 86 -1.90 10.52 8.67
CA ASN A 86 -2.28 9.24 8.07
C ASN A 86 -1.10 8.48 7.47
N GLY A 87 -0.12 9.19 6.91
CA GLY A 87 1.08 8.55 6.40
C GLY A 87 1.84 7.84 7.51
N ARG A 88 1.95 8.48 8.67
CA ARG A 88 2.60 7.90 9.84
C ARG A 88 1.84 6.68 10.35
N ARG A 89 0.51 6.78 10.44
CA ARG A 89 -0.31 5.65 10.87
C ARG A 89 -0.20 4.48 9.91
N ALA A 90 -0.17 4.75 8.62
CA ALA A 90 0.01 3.71 7.60
C ALA A 90 1.35 3.00 7.79
N MET A 91 2.42 3.76 8.05
CA MET A 91 3.73 3.17 8.29
C MET A 91 3.73 2.30 9.55
N GLU A 92 3.09 2.78 10.62
CA GLU A 92 2.98 2.00 11.85
C GLU A 92 2.24 0.69 11.63
N LEU A 93 1.14 0.72 10.86
CA LEU A 93 0.40 -0.49 10.50
C LEU A 93 1.25 -1.43 9.66
N ALA A 94 2.01 -0.90 8.73
CA ALA A 94 2.87 -1.70 7.87
C ALA A 94 3.93 -2.43 8.67
N LEU A 95 4.60 -1.72 9.58
CA LEU A 95 5.63 -2.31 10.41
C LEU A 95 5.05 -3.35 11.36
N GLU A 96 3.86 -3.10 11.89
CA GLU A 96 3.17 -4.06 12.75
C GLU A 96 2.82 -5.33 12.00
N LYS A 97 2.35 -5.21 10.76
CA LYS A 97 2.04 -6.38 9.94
C LYS A 97 3.29 -7.21 9.67
N ILE A 98 4.40 -6.55 9.37
CA ILE A 98 5.68 -7.23 9.12
C ILE A 98 6.14 -7.96 10.39
N ARG A 99 6.06 -7.29 11.53
CA ARG A 99 6.47 -7.86 12.81
C ARG A 99 5.62 -9.07 13.18
N ARG A 100 4.31 -8.99 12.97
CA ARG A 100 3.40 -10.10 13.30
C ARG A 100 3.63 -11.33 12.44
N ALA A 101 4.15 -11.16 11.25
CA ALA A 101 4.48 -12.31 10.40
C ALA A 101 5.57 -13.18 11.01
N GLY A 102 6.48 -12.58 11.80
CA GLY A 102 7.48 -13.31 12.58
C GLY A 102 8.57 -13.99 11.76
N VAL A 103 8.68 -13.70 10.48
CA VAL A 103 9.64 -14.35 9.58
C VAL A 103 10.65 -13.39 8.97
N PHE A 104 10.51 -12.10 9.25
CA PHE A 104 11.38 -11.08 8.67
C PHE A 104 12.32 -10.50 9.72
N ASP A 105 13.57 -10.30 9.35
CA ASP A 105 14.53 -9.58 10.18
C ASP A 105 15.03 -8.30 9.51
N ARG A 106 14.53 -8.00 8.29
CA ARG A 106 14.93 -6.83 7.55
C ARG A 106 13.72 -6.17 6.89
N VAL A 107 13.64 -4.85 7.02
CA VAL A 107 12.63 -4.04 6.35
C VAL A 107 13.32 -3.03 5.45
N GLN A 108 12.90 -2.96 4.19
CA GLN A 108 13.43 -2.00 3.23
C GLN A 108 12.32 -1.06 2.78
N LEU A 109 12.70 0.18 2.50
CA LEU A 109 11.77 1.19 1.97
C LEU A 109 12.26 1.56 0.57
N TYR A 110 11.38 1.44 -0.40
CA TYR A 110 11.74 1.71 -1.79
C TYR A 110 11.13 3.00 -2.33
N TYR A 111 9.95 3.37 -1.86
CA TYR A 111 9.22 4.52 -2.39
C TYR A 111 9.83 5.87 -2.06
#